data_c6d031891f8b0860cb86871c7df453ef
#
_entry.id   c6d031891f8b0860cb86871c7df453ef
#
_cell.length_a   1.000
_cell.length_b   1.000
_cell.length_c   1.000
_cell.angle_alpha   90.00
_cell.angle_beta   90.00
_cell.angle_gamma   90.00
#
_symmetry.space_group_name_H-M   'P 1'
#
loop_
_entity.id
_entity.type
_entity.pdbx_description
1 polymer ?
#
loop_
_entity_poly.entity_id
_entity_poly.type
_entity_poly.pdbx_seq_one_letter_code
_entity_poly.pdbx_strand_id
1 'polypeptide(L)'
;MSAHRRVVILGGGLTGLSTASHLGGIESVVLEREREVGGLCRTTEEEGFTFDCTGHLLHLRDPRTRDLVERLLPGALATHERNAQIHSKGVLTAYPFQANLHGLPVPVITECVAGFVEALLRREREGEPDIEGMSFRAWAESTFGRGIAEHFMVPYNAKLWRTDLDEIECGWVSWSIPRPSLQEVLGGAFGATVRGLGYNPTFLYPRRGGIRVLPEALAARAGEVRLGAEVAAIDARARTVSMRTGETWTYEALISTLPLDRLLAMTTGLPDDLGEVGRRLRAVRVLNICLGIDRKHLSRAHWIYFPEPEYSFYRIGFPSSLSPSMAPRGCSSVWAERSLGRAESFEHQEAVATTVSDLRRAGILRRTDRVIYSRVGVLDPAYVIYDHHRARNVPRAIESLADAGIHSAGRFGAWEYSSMEAAIRSGADLAERLRATLDEGRFPLRQAAGWRSS
;
A
#
# COMPACT_ATOMS: atom_id res chain seq x y z
N MET A 1 4.40 -34.07 13.35
CA MET A 1 5.88 -34.10 13.58
C MET A 1 6.31 -32.69 13.93
N SER A 2 7.22 -32.52 14.86
CA SER A 2 7.77 -31.19 15.22
C SER A 2 9.06 -30.95 14.43
N ALA A 3 9.15 -29.84 13.74
CA ALA A 3 10.36 -29.38 13.08
C ALA A 3 10.97 -28.20 13.86
N HIS A 4 12.28 -28.02 13.78
CA HIS A 4 12.99 -26.90 14.41
C HIS A 4 13.68 -26.06 13.37
N ARG A 5 13.67 -24.73 13.55
CA ARG A 5 14.50 -23.77 12.83
C ARG A 5 14.96 -22.68 13.78
N ARG A 6 16.18 -22.18 13.57
CA ARG A 6 16.65 -21.02 14.36
C ARG A 6 15.74 -19.81 14.13
N VAL A 7 15.33 -19.57 12.88
CA VAL A 7 14.42 -18.45 12.54
C VAL A 7 13.22 -18.99 11.76
N VAL A 8 12.02 -18.73 12.25
CA VAL A 8 10.76 -18.98 11.53
C VAL A 8 10.18 -17.64 11.09
N ILE A 9 9.82 -17.52 9.80
CA ILE A 9 9.31 -16.30 9.20
C ILE A 9 7.88 -16.55 8.72
N LEU A 10 6.92 -15.80 9.23
CA LEU A 10 5.50 -15.88 8.85
C LEU A 10 5.17 -14.86 7.79
N GLY A 11 4.82 -15.35 6.60
CA GLY A 11 4.42 -14.57 5.43
C GLY A 11 5.53 -14.41 4.38
N GLY A 12 5.23 -14.85 3.16
CA GLY A 12 6.07 -14.78 1.96
C GLY A 12 5.89 -13.50 1.15
N GLY A 13 5.57 -12.37 1.80
CA GLY A 13 5.58 -11.04 1.19
C GLY A 13 7.00 -10.46 1.10
N LEU A 14 7.14 -9.24 0.53
CA LEU A 14 8.45 -8.62 0.32
C LEU A 14 9.30 -8.52 1.60
N THR A 15 8.69 -8.19 2.74
CA THR A 15 9.41 -8.08 4.02
C THR A 15 9.93 -9.43 4.48
N GLY A 16 9.10 -10.48 4.50
CA GLY A 16 9.51 -11.82 4.93
C GLY A 16 10.58 -12.42 4.01
N LEU A 17 10.41 -12.30 2.69
CA LEU A 17 11.38 -12.77 1.71
C LEU A 17 12.69 -11.98 1.77
N SER A 18 12.62 -10.66 1.96
CA SER A 18 13.81 -9.84 2.16
C SER A 18 14.55 -10.24 3.43
N THR A 19 13.83 -10.46 4.55
CA THR A 19 14.45 -10.95 5.77
C THR A 19 15.18 -12.28 5.51
N ALA A 20 14.50 -13.27 4.94
CA ALA A 20 15.09 -14.57 4.67
C ALA A 20 16.33 -14.48 3.76
N SER A 21 16.27 -13.66 2.70
CA SER A 21 17.37 -13.49 1.74
C SER A 21 18.61 -12.80 2.35
N HIS A 22 18.47 -12.06 3.45
CA HIS A 22 19.55 -11.35 4.15
C HIS A 22 20.06 -12.06 5.41
N LEU A 23 19.43 -13.15 5.85
CA LEU A 23 19.90 -13.92 7.03
C LEU A 23 21.24 -14.63 6.83
N GLY A 24 21.68 -14.85 5.57
CA GLY A 24 23.05 -15.22 5.26
C GLY A 24 23.55 -16.50 5.93
N GLY A 25 22.94 -17.66 5.70
CA GLY A 25 23.40 -18.96 6.23
C GLY A 25 22.80 -19.34 7.59
N ILE A 26 22.03 -18.45 8.24
CA ILE A 26 21.24 -18.81 9.42
C ILE A 26 20.09 -19.71 8.96
N GLU A 27 19.92 -20.85 9.65
CA GLU A 27 18.86 -21.80 9.34
C GLU A 27 17.48 -21.17 9.57
N SER A 28 16.76 -20.94 8.47
CA SER A 28 15.46 -20.26 8.49
C SER A 28 14.47 -20.93 7.55
N VAL A 29 13.16 -20.72 7.81
CA VAL A 29 12.07 -21.11 6.93
C VAL A 29 11.03 -20.00 6.82
N VAL A 30 10.55 -19.75 5.61
CA VAL A 30 9.41 -18.88 5.34
C VAL A 30 8.14 -19.75 5.22
N LEU A 31 7.14 -19.46 6.03
CA LEU A 31 5.83 -20.14 6.02
C LEU A 31 4.81 -19.19 5.36
N GLU A 32 4.36 -19.54 4.15
CA GLU A 32 3.37 -18.77 3.38
C GLU A 32 2.10 -19.60 3.18
N ARG A 33 0.93 -19.02 3.52
CA ARG A 33 -0.36 -19.72 3.41
C ARG A 33 -0.83 -19.93 1.98
N GLU A 34 -0.46 -19.02 1.09
CA GLU A 34 -0.86 -19.08 -0.32
C GLU A 34 0.00 -20.09 -1.08
N ARG A 35 -0.43 -20.41 -2.31
CA ARG A 35 0.30 -21.31 -3.22
C ARG A 35 1.41 -20.61 -4.00
N GLU A 36 1.59 -19.31 -3.77
CA GLU A 36 2.60 -18.46 -4.39
C GLU A 36 3.11 -17.42 -3.38
N VAL A 37 4.32 -16.95 -3.58
CA VAL A 37 4.91 -15.86 -2.81
C VAL A 37 4.41 -14.49 -3.29
N GLY A 38 4.73 -13.45 -2.52
CA GLY A 38 4.56 -12.06 -2.95
C GLY A 38 3.62 -11.23 -2.08
N GLY A 39 2.72 -11.85 -1.31
CA GLY A 39 1.74 -11.12 -0.50
C GLY A 39 0.87 -10.21 -1.37
N LEU A 40 0.97 -8.89 -1.23
CA LEU A 40 0.28 -7.94 -2.11
C LEU A 40 0.94 -7.80 -3.50
N CYS A 41 2.23 -8.16 -3.66
CA CYS A 41 2.94 -8.11 -4.94
C CYS A 41 2.74 -9.37 -5.77
N ARG A 42 1.52 -9.92 -5.77
CA ARG A 42 1.13 -11.04 -6.63
C ARG A 42 0.55 -10.52 -7.94
N THR A 43 0.69 -11.34 -8.98
CA THR A 43 0.18 -11.04 -10.31
C THR A 43 -0.62 -12.23 -10.81
N THR A 44 -1.82 -11.99 -11.31
CA THR A 44 -2.65 -13.00 -11.97
C THR A 44 -2.52 -12.89 -13.47
N GLU A 45 -2.41 -14.03 -14.16
CA GLU A 45 -2.37 -14.12 -15.61
C GLU A 45 -3.44 -15.09 -16.07
N GLU A 46 -4.47 -14.56 -16.74
CA GLU A 46 -5.65 -15.31 -17.19
C GLU A 46 -6.12 -14.76 -18.55
N GLU A 47 -6.48 -15.64 -19.48
CA GLU A 47 -6.99 -15.28 -20.81
C GLU A 47 -6.12 -14.27 -21.57
N GLY A 48 -4.79 -14.31 -21.33
CA GLY A 48 -3.82 -13.38 -21.91
C GLY A 48 -3.78 -12.00 -21.27
N PHE A 49 -4.60 -11.74 -20.26
CA PHE A 49 -4.51 -10.54 -19.43
C PHE A 49 -3.66 -10.80 -18.20
N THR A 50 -2.86 -9.79 -17.85
CA THR A 50 -2.02 -9.81 -16.66
C THR A 50 -2.43 -8.66 -15.73
N PHE A 51 -2.71 -8.97 -14.47
CA PHE A 51 -3.10 -7.99 -13.45
C PHE A 51 -2.34 -8.21 -12.16
N ASP A 52 -1.71 -7.17 -11.66
CA ASP A 52 -1.24 -7.13 -10.27
C ASP A 52 -2.43 -7.00 -9.31
N CYS A 53 -2.24 -7.35 -8.04
CA CYS A 53 -3.30 -7.23 -7.03
C CYS A 53 -3.87 -5.82 -6.90
N THR A 54 -3.07 -4.79 -7.20
CA THR A 54 -3.42 -3.36 -7.35
C THR A 54 -2.31 -2.66 -8.12
N GLY A 55 -2.28 -1.33 -8.17
CA GLY A 55 -1.18 -0.57 -8.77
C GLY A 55 0.10 -0.67 -7.92
N HIS A 56 1.02 -1.54 -8.29
CA HIS A 56 2.33 -1.72 -7.66
C HIS A 56 3.44 -1.13 -8.53
N LEU A 57 3.95 0.03 -8.15
CA LEU A 57 4.98 0.78 -8.87
C LEU A 57 6.23 0.90 -8.00
N LEU A 58 7.40 0.57 -8.55
CA LEU A 58 8.65 0.58 -7.81
C LEU A 58 9.24 1.99 -7.77
N HIS A 59 9.24 2.57 -6.58
CA HIS A 59 9.92 3.83 -6.28
C HIS A 59 11.14 3.49 -5.43
N LEU A 60 12.32 3.51 -6.05
CA LEU A 60 13.57 3.13 -5.40
C LEU A 60 14.43 4.37 -5.24
N ARG A 61 14.51 4.89 -4.01
CA ARG A 61 15.31 6.04 -3.61
C ARG A 61 16.55 5.64 -2.82
N ASP A 62 16.40 4.60 -1.98
CA ASP A 62 17.52 4.05 -1.23
C ASP A 62 18.49 3.33 -2.18
N PRO A 63 19.77 3.75 -2.24
CA PRO A 63 20.76 3.15 -3.16
C PRO A 63 20.94 1.65 -2.93
N ARG A 64 20.93 1.19 -1.67
CA ARG A 64 21.12 -0.23 -1.33
C ARG A 64 19.98 -1.09 -1.87
N THR A 65 18.74 -0.61 -1.70
CA THR A 65 17.55 -1.31 -2.21
C THR A 65 17.51 -1.28 -3.74
N ARG A 66 17.88 -0.14 -4.35
CA ARG A 66 17.99 -0.04 -5.81
C ARG A 66 18.99 -1.04 -6.37
N ASP A 67 20.21 -1.09 -5.84
CA ASP A 67 21.26 -2.03 -6.26
C ASP A 67 20.84 -3.48 -6.08
N LEU A 68 20.12 -3.79 -4.98
CA LEU A 68 19.57 -5.12 -4.76
C LEU A 68 18.57 -5.48 -5.85
N VAL A 69 17.59 -4.61 -6.12
CA VAL A 69 16.53 -4.88 -7.11
C VAL A 69 17.12 -4.98 -8.54
N GLU A 70 18.09 -4.14 -8.89
CA GLU A 70 18.77 -4.20 -10.18
C GLU A 70 19.57 -5.50 -10.36
N ARG A 71 20.22 -6.00 -9.30
CA ARG A 71 20.88 -7.32 -9.32
C ARG A 71 19.89 -8.50 -9.36
N LEU A 72 18.72 -8.36 -8.76
CA LEU A 72 17.67 -9.39 -8.80
C LEU A 72 16.99 -9.47 -10.18
N LEU A 73 16.83 -8.33 -10.86
CA LEU A 73 16.06 -8.18 -12.09
C LEU A 73 16.90 -7.48 -13.20
N PRO A 74 18.05 -8.05 -13.62
CA PRO A 74 18.95 -7.38 -14.54
C PRO A 74 18.27 -7.12 -15.89
N GLY A 75 18.14 -5.84 -16.28
CA GLY A 75 17.51 -5.42 -17.54
C GLY A 75 16.00 -5.66 -17.66
N ALA A 76 15.36 -6.20 -16.62
CA ALA A 76 13.94 -6.55 -16.66
C ALA A 76 13.01 -5.37 -16.38
N LEU A 77 13.52 -4.26 -15.85
CA LEU A 77 12.72 -3.09 -15.48
C LEU A 77 12.71 -2.04 -16.58
N ALA A 78 11.58 -1.33 -16.70
CA ALA A 78 11.42 -0.13 -17.51
C ALA A 78 11.22 1.07 -16.58
N THR A 79 11.80 2.22 -16.92
CA THR A 79 11.56 3.49 -16.26
C THR A 79 10.38 4.20 -16.92
N HIS A 80 9.47 4.70 -16.10
CA HIS A 80 8.31 5.48 -16.53
C HIS A 80 8.30 6.86 -15.87
N GLU A 81 7.98 7.88 -16.62
CA GLU A 81 7.55 9.16 -16.08
C GLU A 81 6.10 9.04 -15.63
N ARG A 82 5.82 9.45 -14.39
CA ARG A 82 4.46 9.37 -13.84
C ARG A 82 3.47 10.18 -14.67
N ASN A 83 2.47 9.51 -15.23
CA ASN A 83 1.30 10.12 -15.85
C ASN A 83 0.06 9.75 -15.03
N ALA A 84 -0.16 10.47 -13.93
CA ALA A 84 -1.36 10.37 -13.10
C ALA A 84 -2.26 11.55 -13.39
N GLN A 85 -3.57 11.29 -13.37
CA GLN A 85 -4.60 12.30 -13.62
C GLN A 85 -5.66 12.27 -12.52
N ILE A 86 -6.47 13.31 -12.49
CA ILE A 86 -7.62 13.43 -11.61
C ILE A 86 -8.83 13.76 -12.48
N HIS A 87 -9.86 12.95 -12.37
CA HIS A 87 -11.16 13.22 -12.94
C HIS A 87 -11.99 13.94 -11.88
N SER A 88 -12.28 15.22 -12.10
CA SER A 88 -13.09 16.00 -11.18
C SER A 88 -13.98 16.98 -11.95
N LYS A 89 -15.25 17.11 -11.56
CA LYS A 89 -16.26 17.98 -12.19
C LYS A 89 -16.37 17.76 -13.71
N GLY A 90 -16.22 16.49 -14.15
CA GLY A 90 -16.27 16.13 -15.57
C GLY A 90 -15.00 16.48 -16.37
N VAL A 91 -13.93 16.92 -15.72
CA VAL A 91 -12.67 17.34 -16.34
C VAL A 91 -11.52 16.44 -15.89
N LEU A 92 -10.59 16.16 -16.80
CA LEU A 92 -9.32 15.48 -16.48
C LEU A 92 -8.23 16.54 -16.29
N THR A 93 -7.68 16.62 -15.07
CA THR A 93 -6.52 17.46 -14.75
C THR A 93 -5.29 16.60 -14.46
N ALA A 94 -4.10 17.19 -14.55
CA ALA A 94 -2.89 16.50 -14.15
C ALA A 94 -2.81 16.36 -12.61
N TYR A 95 -2.12 15.34 -12.11
CA TYR A 95 -1.78 15.21 -10.70
C TYR A 95 -0.53 16.06 -10.38
N PRO A 96 -0.47 16.73 -9.21
CA PRO A 96 -1.45 16.70 -8.12
C PRO A 96 -2.54 17.78 -8.30
N PHE A 97 -3.73 17.53 -7.75
CA PHE A 97 -4.90 18.41 -7.86
C PHE A 97 -4.59 19.86 -7.43
N GLN A 98 -3.95 20.01 -6.27
CA GLN A 98 -3.65 21.31 -5.66
C GLN A 98 -2.71 22.20 -6.49
N ALA A 99 -2.07 21.66 -7.52
CA ALA A 99 -1.16 22.40 -8.39
C ALA A 99 -1.59 22.38 -9.88
N ASN A 100 -2.76 21.82 -10.22
CA ASN A 100 -3.22 21.69 -11.61
C ASN A 100 -4.74 21.87 -11.69
N LEU A 101 -5.19 23.11 -11.51
CA LEU A 101 -6.62 23.46 -11.41
C LEU A 101 -7.24 23.87 -12.77
N HIS A 102 -6.42 24.10 -13.79
CA HIS A 102 -6.89 24.58 -15.09
C HIS A 102 -7.89 23.61 -15.74
N GLY A 103 -8.96 24.17 -16.31
CA GLY A 103 -10.04 23.42 -16.94
C GLY A 103 -11.19 23.05 -15.99
N LEU A 104 -11.01 23.17 -14.68
CA LEU A 104 -12.11 23.07 -13.73
C LEU A 104 -13.08 24.27 -13.86
N PRO A 105 -14.32 24.18 -13.37
CA PRO A 105 -15.24 25.33 -13.34
C PRO A 105 -14.61 26.51 -12.60
N VAL A 106 -14.78 27.73 -13.14
CA VAL A 106 -14.18 28.95 -12.57
C VAL A 106 -14.47 29.14 -11.08
N PRO A 107 -15.69 28.90 -10.56
CA PRO A 107 -15.94 29.00 -9.12
C PRO A 107 -15.04 28.08 -8.30
N VAL A 108 -14.85 26.83 -8.75
CA VAL A 108 -13.99 25.84 -8.09
C VAL A 108 -12.53 26.29 -8.04
N ILE A 109 -12.02 26.82 -9.18
CA ILE A 109 -10.65 27.36 -9.24
C ILE A 109 -10.51 28.52 -8.26
N THR A 110 -11.52 29.44 -8.24
CA THR A 110 -11.51 30.61 -7.34
C THR A 110 -11.49 30.20 -5.88
N GLU A 111 -12.35 29.26 -5.47
CA GLU A 111 -12.40 28.74 -4.10
C GLU A 111 -11.08 28.04 -3.69
N CYS A 112 -10.50 27.24 -4.59
CA CYS A 112 -9.22 26.59 -4.36
C CYS A 112 -8.07 27.58 -4.17
N VAL A 113 -7.96 28.58 -5.06
CA VAL A 113 -6.88 29.58 -5.03
C VAL A 113 -7.05 30.51 -3.82
N ALA A 114 -8.24 31.04 -3.59
CA ALA A 114 -8.52 31.93 -2.46
C ALA A 114 -8.25 31.23 -1.12
N GLY A 115 -8.80 30.02 -0.93
CA GLY A 115 -8.58 29.25 0.28
C GLY A 115 -7.10 28.89 0.52
N PHE A 116 -6.35 28.60 -0.57
CA PHE A 116 -4.91 28.35 -0.45
C PHE A 116 -4.13 29.58 0.02
N VAL A 117 -4.44 30.77 -0.55
CA VAL A 117 -3.84 32.05 -0.12
C VAL A 117 -4.19 32.34 1.35
N GLU A 118 -5.44 32.15 1.77
CA GLU A 118 -5.85 32.33 3.17
C GLU A 118 -5.07 31.39 4.11
N ALA A 119 -4.87 30.13 3.72
CA ALA A 119 -4.09 29.17 4.51
C ALA A 119 -2.62 29.60 4.61
N LEU A 120 -2.01 30.11 3.54
CA LEU A 120 -0.66 30.67 3.55
C LEU A 120 -0.53 31.86 4.51
N LEU A 121 -1.44 32.84 4.41
CA LEU A 121 -1.44 34.05 5.25
C LEU A 121 -1.66 33.71 6.73
N ARG A 122 -2.46 32.67 7.01
CA ARG A 122 -2.64 32.18 8.38
C ARG A 122 -1.33 31.61 8.92
N ARG A 123 -0.65 30.74 8.16
CA ARG A 123 0.64 30.17 8.56
C ARG A 123 1.74 31.23 8.76
N GLU A 124 1.74 32.25 7.94
CA GLU A 124 2.69 33.37 8.09
C GLU A 124 2.48 34.13 9.41
N ARG A 125 1.23 34.28 9.86
CA ARG A 125 0.88 35.00 11.10
C ARG A 125 1.03 34.14 12.35
N GLU A 126 0.63 32.86 12.27
CA GLU A 126 0.45 31.98 13.43
C GLU A 126 1.56 30.91 13.54
N GLY A 127 2.41 30.75 12.50
CA GLY A 127 3.38 29.69 12.38
C GLY A 127 2.81 28.41 11.77
N GLU A 128 3.68 27.42 11.54
CA GLU A 128 3.23 26.08 11.10
C GLU A 128 2.42 25.43 12.22
N PRO A 129 1.26 24.83 11.88
CA PRO A 129 0.43 24.18 12.89
C PRO A 129 1.16 22.95 13.46
N ASP A 130 0.97 22.70 14.75
CA ASP A 130 1.35 21.41 15.33
C ASP A 130 0.45 20.32 14.75
N ILE A 131 1.06 19.32 14.12
CA ILE A 131 0.37 18.20 13.50
C ILE A 131 0.19 17.01 14.44
N GLU A 132 0.78 17.02 15.64
CA GLU A 132 0.62 15.95 16.62
C GLU A 132 -0.83 15.87 17.10
N GLY A 133 -1.48 14.74 16.85
CA GLY A 133 -2.89 14.54 17.17
C GLY A 133 -3.89 15.30 16.30
N MET A 134 -3.42 16.06 15.30
CA MET A 134 -4.30 16.76 14.36
C MET A 134 -5.03 15.77 13.45
N SER A 135 -6.32 16.02 13.19
CA SER A 135 -7.09 15.21 12.24
C SER A 135 -6.67 15.49 10.79
N PHE A 136 -6.87 14.48 9.91
CA PHE A 136 -6.59 14.64 8.48
C PHE A 136 -7.38 15.80 7.86
N ARG A 137 -8.66 15.97 8.23
CA ARG A 137 -9.49 17.09 7.75
C ARG A 137 -8.89 18.43 8.15
N ALA A 138 -8.60 18.64 9.44
CA ALA A 138 -8.02 19.87 9.93
C ALA A 138 -6.66 20.17 9.28
N TRP A 139 -5.84 19.14 9.09
CA TRP A 139 -4.57 19.26 8.38
C TRP A 139 -4.74 19.66 6.92
N ALA A 140 -5.68 19.05 6.19
CA ALA A 140 -5.94 19.37 4.78
C ALA A 140 -6.39 20.83 4.62
N GLU A 141 -7.31 21.28 5.48
CA GLU A 141 -7.81 22.65 5.48
C GLU A 141 -6.74 23.68 5.88
N SER A 142 -5.93 23.38 6.89
CA SER A 142 -4.85 24.28 7.32
C SER A 142 -3.70 24.35 6.33
N THR A 143 -3.43 23.24 5.59
CA THR A 143 -2.32 23.15 4.65
C THR A 143 -2.67 23.68 3.27
N PHE A 144 -3.84 23.32 2.74
CA PHE A 144 -4.23 23.61 1.36
C PHE A 144 -5.37 24.60 1.23
N GLY A 145 -5.98 25.00 2.35
CA GLY A 145 -7.17 25.82 2.37
C GLY A 145 -8.45 25.05 2.06
N ARG A 146 -9.57 25.69 2.40
CA ARG A 146 -10.90 25.06 2.35
C ARG A 146 -11.27 24.55 0.97
N GLY A 147 -11.03 25.34 -0.11
CA GLY A 147 -11.44 24.94 -1.46
C GLY A 147 -10.77 23.66 -1.94
N ILE A 148 -9.44 23.51 -1.80
CA ILE A 148 -8.73 22.27 -2.17
C ILE A 148 -9.15 21.12 -1.26
N ALA A 149 -9.37 21.39 0.03
CA ALA A 149 -9.85 20.38 0.96
C ALA A 149 -11.23 19.84 0.56
N GLU A 150 -12.21 20.70 0.29
CA GLU A 150 -13.58 20.33 -0.05
C GLU A 150 -13.73 19.70 -1.44
N HIS A 151 -12.96 20.16 -2.42
CA HIS A 151 -13.10 19.65 -3.80
C HIS A 151 -12.29 18.38 -4.07
N PHE A 152 -11.24 18.11 -3.29
CA PHE A 152 -10.42 16.93 -3.56
C PHE A 152 -10.02 16.16 -2.32
N MET A 153 -9.33 16.79 -1.33
CA MET A 153 -8.68 16.04 -0.25
C MET A 153 -9.69 15.27 0.60
N VAL A 154 -10.76 15.93 1.02
CA VAL A 154 -11.79 15.32 1.88
C VAL A 154 -12.60 14.27 1.12
N PRO A 155 -13.24 14.56 -0.03
CA PRO A 155 -14.08 13.57 -0.70
C PRO A 155 -13.28 12.35 -1.20
N TYR A 156 -12.06 12.54 -1.72
CA TYR A 156 -11.19 11.44 -2.12
C TYR A 156 -10.83 10.54 -0.94
N ASN A 157 -10.37 11.14 0.16
CA ASN A 157 -9.95 10.37 1.33
C ASN A 157 -11.13 9.73 2.08
N ALA A 158 -12.31 10.35 2.09
CA ALA A 158 -13.53 9.73 2.64
C ALA A 158 -13.88 8.43 1.90
N LYS A 159 -13.74 8.41 0.55
CA LYS A 159 -13.91 7.20 -0.26
C LYS A 159 -12.85 6.15 0.03
N LEU A 160 -11.58 6.58 0.17
CA LEU A 160 -10.45 5.68 0.40
C LEU A 160 -10.52 5.04 1.78
N TRP A 161 -10.68 5.85 2.84
CA TRP A 161 -10.58 5.39 4.22
C TRP A 161 -11.88 4.82 4.79
N ARG A 162 -13.04 5.14 4.21
CA ARG A 162 -14.37 4.70 4.69
C ARG A 162 -14.56 4.96 6.20
N THR A 163 -13.98 6.03 6.69
CA THR A 163 -13.94 6.46 8.09
C THR A 163 -14.05 7.97 8.12
N ASP A 164 -14.59 8.53 9.21
CA ASP A 164 -14.55 9.96 9.40
C ASP A 164 -13.11 10.46 9.45
N LEU A 165 -12.80 11.47 8.65
CA LEU A 165 -11.44 12.01 8.53
C LEU A 165 -11.03 12.82 9.76
N ASP A 166 -11.96 13.12 10.66
CA ASP A 166 -11.69 13.70 11.95
C ASP A 166 -11.18 12.67 12.97
N GLU A 167 -11.38 11.37 12.72
CA GLU A 167 -10.81 10.26 13.49
C GLU A 167 -9.42 9.81 13.01
N ILE A 168 -8.98 10.28 11.84
CA ILE A 168 -7.69 9.89 11.24
C ILE A 168 -6.63 10.94 11.59
N GLU A 169 -5.57 10.53 12.26
CA GLU A 169 -4.39 11.38 12.51
C GLU A 169 -3.61 11.68 11.23
N CYS A 170 -3.02 12.86 11.12
CA CYS A 170 -2.31 13.28 9.92
C CYS A 170 -0.80 13.03 9.94
N GLY A 171 -0.22 12.50 11.00
CA GLY A 171 1.22 12.33 11.14
C GLY A 171 1.91 11.51 10.02
N TRP A 172 1.16 10.65 9.34
CA TRP A 172 1.65 9.82 8.22
C TRP A 172 1.63 10.52 6.86
N VAL A 173 0.92 11.65 6.70
CA VAL A 173 0.68 12.29 5.38
C VAL A 173 1.79 13.26 4.98
N SER A 174 2.57 13.76 5.92
CA SER A 174 3.52 14.86 5.72
C SER A 174 4.57 14.57 4.62
N TRP A 175 4.96 13.31 4.44
CA TRP A 175 5.94 12.90 3.44
C TRP A 175 5.34 12.50 2.09
N SER A 176 4.04 12.17 2.03
CA SER A 176 3.41 11.54 0.86
C SER A 176 2.61 12.52 -0.01
N ILE A 177 2.05 13.59 0.58
CA ILE A 177 1.21 14.56 -0.12
C ILE A 177 2.03 15.81 -0.48
N PRO A 178 2.16 16.13 -1.79
CA PRO A 178 2.95 17.29 -2.22
C PRO A 178 2.36 18.61 -1.72
N ARG A 179 3.21 19.50 -1.19
CA ARG A 179 2.85 20.87 -0.83
C ARG A 179 3.39 21.82 -1.89
N PRO A 180 2.54 22.33 -2.81
CA PRO A 180 2.99 23.27 -3.83
C PRO A 180 3.25 24.65 -3.25
N SER A 181 4.12 25.42 -3.91
CA SER A 181 4.26 26.84 -3.69
C SER A 181 3.06 27.62 -4.25
N LEU A 182 2.89 28.89 -3.82
CA LEU A 182 1.86 29.76 -4.37
C LEU A 182 2.02 29.95 -5.89
N GLN A 183 3.25 30.05 -6.39
CA GLN A 183 3.52 30.17 -7.82
C GLN A 183 3.07 28.94 -8.60
N GLU A 184 3.25 27.74 -8.07
CA GLU A 184 2.80 26.49 -8.69
C GLU A 184 1.27 26.39 -8.71
N VAL A 185 0.58 26.78 -7.63
CA VAL A 185 -0.88 26.80 -7.57
C VAL A 185 -1.46 27.81 -8.58
N LEU A 186 -0.94 29.03 -8.60
CA LEU A 186 -1.38 30.07 -9.55
C LEU A 186 -1.04 29.66 -10.99
N GLY A 187 0.18 29.21 -11.25
CA GLY A 187 0.57 28.73 -12.58
C GLY A 187 -0.36 27.63 -13.08
N GLY A 188 -0.66 26.64 -12.22
CA GLY A 188 -1.58 25.55 -12.54
C GLY A 188 -3.04 25.97 -12.70
N ALA A 189 -3.49 27.03 -12.05
CA ALA A 189 -4.80 27.63 -12.27
C ALA A 189 -4.90 28.34 -13.64
N PHE A 190 -3.82 28.97 -14.07
CA PHE A 190 -3.74 29.69 -15.36
C PHE A 190 -3.28 28.84 -16.55
N GLY A 191 -3.15 27.52 -16.38
CA GLY A 191 -2.90 26.59 -17.50
C GLY A 191 -1.47 26.09 -17.63
N ALA A 192 -0.55 26.48 -16.75
CA ALA A 192 0.74 25.80 -16.65
C ALA A 192 0.52 24.38 -16.10
N THR A 193 1.14 23.37 -16.71
CA THR A 193 1.12 22.01 -16.15
C THR A 193 2.29 21.84 -15.20
N VAL A 194 2.01 21.72 -13.92
CA VAL A 194 3.02 21.45 -12.89
C VAL A 194 3.24 19.95 -12.81
N ARG A 195 4.44 19.52 -13.19
CA ARG A 195 4.87 18.10 -13.16
C ARG A 195 6.00 17.91 -12.15
N GLY A 196 6.24 16.67 -11.77
CA GLY A 196 7.37 16.33 -10.89
C GLY A 196 7.16 16.61 -9.42
N LEU A 197 6.04 17.19 -9.00
CA LEU A 197 5.72 17.36 -7.59
C LEU A 197 5.46 16.03 -6.89
N GLY A 198 5.94 15.94 -5.63
CA GLY A 198 5.79 14.76 -4.80
C GLY A 198 6.98 13.81 -4.86
N TYR A 199 6.89 12.73 -4.10
CA TYR A 199 8.02 11.84 -3.85
C TYR A 199 8.34 10.87 -5.01
N ASN A 200 7.48 10.76 -6.04
CA ASN A 200 7.58 9.75 -7.10
C ASN A 200 7.31 10.25 -8.52
N PRO A 201 8.08 11.21 -9.04
CA PRO A 201 7.91 11.71 -10.41
C PRO A 201 8.24 10.64 -11.47
N THR A 202 9.09 9.68 -11.13
CA THR A 202 9.42 8.52 -11.94
C THR A 202 9.26 7.24 -11.14
N PHE A 203 9.04 6.12 -11.82
CA PHE A 203 8.98 4.80 -11.21
C PHE A 203 9.51 3.72 -12.16
N LEU A 204 9.81 2.57 -11.60
CA LEU A 204 10.21 1.38 -12.34
C LEU A 204 9.05 0.38 -12.37
N TYR A 205 8.93 -0.35 -13.47
CA TYR A 205 7.97 -1.44 -13.60
C TYR A 205 8.54 -2.58 -14.46
N PRO A 206 8.22 -3.85 -14.17
CA PRO A 206 8.69 -4.97 -14.97
C PRO A 206 8.19 -4.91 -16.42
N ARG A 207 9.08 -5.16 -17.38
CA ARG A 207 8.73 -5.20 -18.82
C ARG A 207 7.79 -6.34 -19.15
N ARG A 208 7.82 -7.43 -18.37
CA ARG A 208 6.97 -8.63 -18.51
C ARG A 208 6.74 -9.28 -17.15
N GLY A 209 5.66 -10.07 -17.04
CA GLY A 209 5.35 -10.90 -15.86
C GLY A 209 4.70 -10.17 -14.69
N GLY A 210 4.47 -8.85 -14.79
CA GLY A 210 3.90 -8.07 -13.68
C GLY A 210 4.84 -7.97 -12.49
N ILE A 211 4.33 -7.45 -11.38
CA ILE A 211 5.17 -7.18 -10.19
C ILE A 211 5.65 -8.46 -9.49
N ARG A 212 5.03 -9.62 -9.72
CA ARG A 212 5.39 -10.90 -9.08
C ARG A 212 6.84 -11.31 -9.30
N VAL A 213 7.46 -10.84 -10.39
CA VAL A 213 8.88 -11.17 -10.71
C VAL A 213 9.83 -10.71 -9.58
N LEU A 214 9.48 -9.68 -8.82
CA LEU A 214 10.30 -9.19 -7.73
C LEU A 214 10.27 -10.11 -6.50
N PRO A 215 9.11 -10.48 -5.91
CA PRO A 215 9.07 -11.44 -4.83
C PRO A 215 9.57 -12.83 -5.24
N GLU A 216 9.36 -13.29 -6.47
CA GLU A 216 9.92 -14.54 -6.99
C GLU A 216 11.46 -14.52 -6.98
N ALA A 217 12.06 -13.41 -7.43
CA ALA A 217 13.52 -13.25 -7.40
C ALA A 217 14.09 -13.18 -5.96
N LEU A 218 13.36 -12.59 -5.02
CA LEU A 218 13.72 -12.62 -3.60
C LEU A 218 13.58 -14.03 -3.01
N ALA A 219 12.51 -14.75 -3.34
CA ALA A 219 12.26 -16.11 -2.86
C ALA A 219 13.36 -17.09 -3.30
N ALA A 220 13.88 -16.92 -4.53
CA ALA A 220 14.99 -17.72 -5.03
C ALA A 220 16.29 -17.59 -4.17
N ARG A 221 16.38 -16.56 -3.32
CA ARG A 221 17.50 -16.31 -2.39
C ARG A 221 17.13 -16.53 -0.93
N ALA A 222 15.87 -16.84 -0.64
CA ALA A 222 15.35 -16.90 0.74
C ALA A 222 15.62 -18.24 1.46
N GLY A 223 16.27 -19.19 0.82
CA GLY A 223 16.45 -20.55 1.36
C GLY A 223 15.13 -21.33 1.32
N GLU A 224 14.73 -21.93 2.46
CA GLU A 224 13.51 -22.73 2.53
C GLU A 224 12.26 -21.85 2.55
N VAL A 225 11.37 -22.04 1.57
CA VAL A 225 10.04 -21.41 1.52
C VAL A 225 8.97 -22.49 1.40
N ARG A 226 8.06 -22.54 2.36
CA ARG A 226 6.92 -23.47 2.40
C ARG A 226 5.64 -22.76 2.00
N LEU A 227 5.09 -23.11 0.85
CA LEU A 227 3.82 -22.63 0.36
C LEU A 227 2.67 -23.51 0.86
N GLY A 228 1.44 -22.96 0.93
CA GLY A 228 0.28 -23.65 1.51
C GLY A 228 0.40 -23.88 3.01
N ALA A 229 1.32 -23.18 3.66
CA ALA A 229 1.68 -23.33 5.07
C ALA A 229 0.92 -22.30 5.93
N GLU A 230 -0.37 -22.56 6.19
CA GLU A 230 -1.21 -21.66 7.00
C GLU A 230 -1.00 -21.89 8.50
N VAL A 231 -0.56 -20.83 9.19
CA VAL A 231 -0.39 -20.82 10.66
C VAL A 231 -1.76 -20.72 11.32
N ALA A 232 -2.00 -21.56 12.32
CA ALA A 232 -3.23 -21.61 13.09
C ALA A 232 -3.08 -20.98 14.48
N ALA A 233 -1.94 -21.21 15.15
CA ALA A 233 -1.69 -20.72 16.51
C ALA A 233 -0.19 -20.53 16.77
N ILE A 234 0.13 -19.65 17.72
CA ILE A 234 1.48 -19.40 18.22
C ILE A 234 1.43 -19.47 19.74
N ASP A 235 2.36 -20.22 20.34
CA ASP A 235 2.61 -20.18 21.78
C ASP A 235 3.94 -19.46 22.01
N ALA A 236 3.87 -18.24 22.52
CA ALA A 236 5.03 -17.40 22.74
C ALA A 236 5.94 -17.94 23.86
N ARG A 237 5.37 -18.62 24.88
CA ARG A 237 6.14 -19.20 26.00
C ARG A 237 6.86 -20.48 25.59
N ALA A 238 6.14 -21.36 24.88
CA ALA A 238 6.73 -22.61 24.36
C ALA A 238 7.58 -22.38 23.10
N ARG A 239 7.56 -21.18 22.52
CA ARG A 239 8.21 -20.82 21.24
C ARG A 239 7.83 -21.80 20.13
N THR A 240 6.53 -21.99 19.93
CA THR A 240 6.00 -22.90 18.91
C THR A 240 5.01 -22.20 17.99
N VAL A 241 5.04 -22.62 16.72
CA VAL A 241 4.07 -22.24 15.69
C VAL A 241 3.37 -23.52 15.25
N SER A 242 2.05 -23.54 15.37
CA SER A 242 1.20 -24.65 14.92
C SER A 242 0.52 -24.31 13.61
N MET A 243 0.62 -25.22 12.65
CA MET A 243 0.00 -25.10 11.33
C MET A 243 -1.42 -25.67 11.35
N ARG A 244 -2.29 -25.24 10.42
CA ARG A 244 -3.62 -25.87 10.24
C ARG A 244 -3.55 -27.35 9.89
N THR A 245 -2.44 -27.82 9.33
CA THR A 245 -2.19 -29.23 9.02
C THR A 245 -1.87 -30.08 10.26
N GLY A 246 -1.66 -29.46 11.44
CA GLY A 246 -1.22 -30.11 12.66
C GLY A 246 0.30 -30.21 12.78
N GLU A 247 1.07 -29.81 11.78
CA GLU A 247 2.54 -29.67 11.88
C GLU A 247 2.89 -28.56 12.87
N THR A 248 3.98 -28.74 13.63
CA THR A 248 4.45 -27.75 14.60
C THR A 248 5.91 -27.41 14.35
N TRP A 249 6.26 -26.14 14.46
CA TRP A 249 7.63 -25.63 14.35
C TRP A 249 8.06 -24.98 15.66
N THR A 250 9.28 -25.27 16.11
CA THR A 250 9.93 -24.58 17.22
C THR A 250 10.97 -23.59 16.67
N TYR A 251 11.21 -22.50 17.37
CA TYR A 251 12.09 -21.43 16.92
C TYR A 251 12.92 -20.81 18.05
N GLU A 252 14.07 -20.25 17.69
CA GLU A 252 14.82 -19.32 18.56
C GLU A 252 14.26 -17.89 18.40
N ALA A 253 14.01 -17.44 17.15
CA ALA A 253 13.36 -16.18 16.81
C ALA A 253 12.19 -16.40 15.85
N LEU A 254 11.08 -15.70 16.09
CA LEU A 254 9.93 -15.66 15.20
C LEU A 254 9.80 -14.28 14.56
N ILE A 255 9.76 -14.25 13.24
CA ILE A 255 9.48 -13.03 12.48
C ILE A 255 8.07 -13.13 11.93
N SER A 256 7.24 -12.14 12.20
CA SER A 256 5.89 -12.09 11.66
C SER A 256 5.71 -10.88 10.74
N THR A 257 5.28 -11.15 9.51
CA THR A 257 4.79 -10.12 8.57
C THR A 257 3.28 -10.20 8.39
N LEU A 258 2.62 -11.01 9.21
CA LEU A 258 1.16 -11.14 9.24
C LEU A 258 0.51 -9.84 9.72
N PRO A 259 -0.76 -9.58 9.36
CA PRO A 259 -1.51 -8.48 9.95
C PRO A 259 -1.50 -8.55 11.48
N LEU A 260 -1.13 -7.45 12.13
CA LEU A 260 -0.91 -7.39 13.58
C LEU A 260 -2.14 -7.81 14.38
N ASP A 261 -3.34 -7.44 13.93
CA ASP A 261 -4.61 -7.86 14.54
C ASP A 261 -4.75 -9.38 14.54
N ARG A 262 -4.39 -10.05 13.45
CA ARG A 262 -4.42 -11.52 13.33
C ARG A 262 -3.30 -12.18 14.13
N LEU A 263 -2.10 -11.59 14.11
CA LEU A 263 -0.98 -12.07 14.91
C LEU A 263 -1.34 -12.10 16.41
N LEU A 264 -1.86 -10.98 16.93
CA LEU A 264 -2.27 -10.86 18.34
C LEU A 264 -3.40 -11.84 18.70
N ALA A 265 -4.36 -12.06 17.77
CA ALA A 265 -5.47 -12.97 17.99
C ALA A 265 -5.07 -14.46 18.05
N MET A 266 -4.00 -14.86 17.34
CA MET A 266 -3.55 -16.25 17.29
C MET A 266 -2.39 -16.58 18.23
N THR A 267 -1.88 -15.59 18.98
CA THR A 267 -0.73 -15.76 19.87
C THR A 267 -1.16 -15.85 21.31
N THR A 268 -0.81 -16.95 21.98
CA THR A 268 -0.96 -17.15 23.41
C THR A 268 0.34 -16.87 24.16
N GLY A 269 0.24 -16.66 25.48
CA GLY A 269 1.42 -16.38 26.32
C GLY A 269 1.90 -14.94 26.33
N LEU A 270 1.15 -14.03 25.69
CA LEU A 270 1.33 -12.58 25.72
C LEU A 270 0.51 -11.96 26.89
N PRO A 271 0.77 -10.68 27.25
CA PRO A 271 -0.10 -9.93 28.18
C PRO A 271 -1.57 -9.93 27.72
N ASP A 272 -2.50 -10.09 28.68
CA ASP A 272 -3.93 -10.35 28.41
C ASP A 272 -4.61 -9.22 27.62
N ASP A 273 -4.17 -7.98 27.80
CA ASP A 273 -4.75 -6.80 27.16
C ASP A 273 -4.41 -6.66 25.67
N LEU A 274 -3.37 -7.35 25.19
CA LEU A 274 -2.97 -7.28 23.79
C LEU A 274 -4.02 -7.86 22.81
N GLY A 275 -4.77 -8.85 23.26
CA GLY A 275 -5.90 -9.37 22.50
C GLY A 275 -6.96 -8.30 22.23
N GLU A 276 -7.25 -7.43 23.20
CA GLU A 276 -8.17 -6.30 23.02
C GLU A 276 -7.56 -5.22 22.10
N VAL A 277 -6.27 -4.94 22.25
CA VAL A 277 -5.57 -4.02 21.32
C VAL A 277 -5.78 -4.48 19.87
N GLY A 278 -5.53 -5.76 19.57
CA GLY A 278 -5.71 -6.32 18.23
C GLY A 278 -7.15 -6.20 17.69
N ARG A 279 -8.15 -6.53 18.52
CA ARG A 279 -9.58 -6.43 18.12
C ARG A 279 -10.02 -5.03 17.73
N ARG A 280 -9.40 -3.99 18.32
CA ARG A 280 -9.71 -2.59 18.05
C ARG A 280 -8.90 -1.97 16.92
N LEU A 281 -7.91 -2.66 16.38
CA LEU A 281 -7.17 -2.21 15.18
C LEU A 281 -8.12 -2.18 13.99
N ARG A 282 -8.06 -1.07 13.24
CA ARG A 282 -8.96 -0.81 12.11
C ARG A 282 -8.19 -0.79 10.81
N ALA A 283 -8.81 -1.36 9.78
CA ALA A 283 -8.30 -1.34 8.41
C ALA A 283 -9.46 -1.34 7.42
N VAL A 284 -9.23 -0.80 6.24
CA VAL A 284 -10.16 -0.94 5.10
C VAL A 284 -9.81 -2.16 4.26
N ARG A 285 -10.84 -2.73 3.67
CA ARG A 285 -10.73 -3.74 2.60
C ARG A 285 -10.86 -3.03 1.25
N VAL A 286 -10.24 -3.58 0.22
CA VAL A 286 -10.35 -3.03 -1.13
C VAL A 286 -10.78 -4.10 -2.11
N LEU A 287 -11.85 -3.82 -2.87
CA LEU A 287 -12.16 -4.54 -4.09
C LEU A 287 -11.23 -4.04 -5.20
N ASN A 288 -10.56 -4.96 -5.84
CA ASN A 288 -9.82 -4.73 -7.07
C ASN A 288 -10.58 -5.38 -8.24
N ILE A 289 -11.28 -4.56 -9.02
CA ILE A 289 -12.07 -4.99 -10.17
C ILE A 289 -11.20 -4.86 -11.40
N CYS A 290 -10.80 -5.98 -11.99
CA CYS A 290 -9.95 -6.05 -13.18
C CYS A 290 -10.80 -6.34 -14.41
N LEU A 291 -10.64 -5.54 -15.47
CA LEU A 291 -11.40 -5.64 -16.72
C LEU A 291 -10.47 -5.68 -17.92
N GLY A 292 -10.65 -6.64 -18.80
CA GLY A 292 -10.06 -6.72 -20.13
C GLY A 292 -11.01 -6.12 -21.16
N ILE A 293 -10.52 -5.16 -21.96
CA ILE A 293 -11.32 -4.36 -22.90
C ILE A 293 -10.87 -4.64 -24.34
N ASP A 294 -11.83 -4.94 -25.20
CA ASP A 294 -11.63 -5.13 -26.64
C ASP A 294 -11.43 -3.77 -27.34
N ARG A 295 -10.40 -3.06 -26.92
CA ARG A 295 -9.95 -1.80 -27.53
C ARG A 295 -8.48 -1.54 -27.17
N LYS A 296 -7.67 -1.20 -28.14
CA LYS A 296 -6.29 -0.79 -27.96
C LYS A 296 -6.22 0.65 -27.46
N HIS A 297 -5.23 0.95 -26.62
CA HIS A 297 -4.95 2.31 -26.13
C HIS A 297 -6.14 2.98 -25.41
N LEU A 298 -6.62 2.33 -24.34
CA LEU A 298 -7.73 2.87 -23.55
C LEU A 298 -7.38 4.22 -22.92
N SER A 299 -6.18 4.40 -22.41
CA SER A 299 -5.65 5.63 -21.82
C SER A 299 -4.14 5.72 -22.00
N ARG A 300 -3.61 6.96 -21.96
CA ARG A 300 -2.17 7.24 -21.79
C ARG A 300 -1.79 7.46 -20.33
N ALA A 301 -2.77 7.66 -19.43
CA ALA A 301 -2.52 7.72 -18.00
C ALA A 301 -2.10 6.35 -17.47
N HIS A 302 -1.30 6.36 -16.41
CA HIS A 302 -1.03 5.14 -15.64
C HIS A 302 -2.17 4.86 -14.66
N TRP A 303 -2.74 5.93 -14.05
CA TRP A 303 -3.94 5.87 -13.21
C TRP A 303 -4.65 7.20 -13.14
N ILE A 304 -5.94 7.16 -12.72
CA ILE A 304 -6.79 8.32 -12.55
C ILE A 304 -7.49 8.24 -11.19
N TYR A 305 -7.50 9.34 -10.45
CA TYR A 305 -8.20 9.50 -9.19
C TYR A 305 -9.61 10.07 -9.39
N PHE A 306 -10.56 9.65 -8.56
CA PHE A 306 -11.97 10.03 -8.61
C PHE A 306 -12.47 10.45 -7.22
N PRO A 307 -12.48 11.75 -6.90
CA PRO A 307 -12.94 12.24 -5.60
C PRO A 307 -14.46 12.17 -5.44
N GLU A 308 -15.24 12.39 -6.51
CA GLU A 308 -16.69 12.52 -6.42
C GLU A 308 -17.38 11.21 -5.99
N PRO A 309 -18.46 11.32 -5.14
CA PRO A 309 -19.15 10.16 -4.57
C PRO A 309 -19.99 9.37 -5.59
N GLU A 310 -20.35 9.97 -6.73
CA GLU A 310 -21.13 9.32 -7.79
C GLU A 310 -20.38 8.20 -8.50
N TYR A 311 -19.04 8.13 -8.38
CA TYR A 311 -18.24 7.01 -8.86
C TYR A 311 -18.00 6.01 -7.75
N SER A 312 -18.25 4.73 -8.00
CA SER A 312 -18.10 3.66 -6.99
C SER A 312 -16.64 3.41 -6.59
N PHE A 313 -15.69 3.70 -7.45
CA PHE A 313 -14.25 3.57 -7.22
C PHE A 313 -13.62 4.93 -6.86
N TYR A 314 -12.51 4.88 -6.10
CA TYR A 314 -11.71 6.06 -5.81
C TYR A 314 -10.52 6.25 -6.78
N ARG A 315 -10.08 5.15 -7.42
CA ARG A 315 -8.96 5.14 -8.37
C ARG A 315 -9.15 4.05 -9.41
N ILE A 316 -8.73 4.33 -10.63
CA ILE A 316 -8.56 3.34 -11.71
C ILE A 316 -7.13 3.38 -12.22
N GLY A 317 -6.64 2.29 -12.79
CA GLY A 317 -5.33 2.23 -13.44
C GLY A 317 -5.34 1.37 -14.69
N PHE A 318 -4.31 1.52 -15.49
CA PHE A 318 -4.22 0.93 -16.82
C PHE A 318 -2.94 0.07 -16.92
N PRO A 319 -2.99 -1.23 -16.53
CA PRO A 319 -1.82 -2.11 -16.61
C PRO A 319 -1.14 -2.13 -17.97
N SER A 320 -1.93 -2.13 -19.05
CA SER A 320 -1.41 -2.10 -20.42
C SER A 320 -0.64 -0.82 -20.79
N SER A 321 -0.75 0.26 -20.00
CA SER A 321 0.11 1.45 -20.14
C SER A 321 1.45 1.31 -19.41
N LEU A 322 1.56 0.40 -18.44
CA LEU A 322 2.81 0.08 -17.74
C LEU A 322 3.67 -0.88 -18.56
N SER A 323 3.04 -1.91 -19.14
CA SER A 323 3.70 -2.83 -20.05
C SER A 323 2.71 -3.34 -21.10
N PRO A 324 3.08 -3.31 -22.39
CA PRO A 324 2.24 -3.87 -23.47
C PRO A 324 1.94 -5.36 -23.30
N SER A 325 2.74 -6.09 -22.52
CA SER A 325 2.53 -7.52 -22.23
C SER A 325 1.38 -7.78 -21.25
N MET A 326 0.81 -6.73 -20.63
CA MET A 326 -0.27 -6.87 -19.64
C MET A 326 -1.67 -7.04 -20.26
N ALA A 327 -1.77 -7.05 -21.60
CA ALA A 327 -3.02 -7.33 -22.32
C ALA A 327 -2.74 -8.01 -23.66
N PRO A 328 -3.68 -8.79 -24.21
CA PRO A 328 -3.57 -9.35 -25.55
C PRO A 328 -3.44 -8.25 -26.61
N ARG A 329 -2.85 -8.61 -27.75
CA ARG A 329 -2.69 -7.68 -28.89
C ARG A 329 -4.06 -7.14 -29.33
N GLY A 330 -4.21 -5.82 -29.41
CA GLY A 330 -5.45 -5.15 -29.77
C GLY A 330 -6.38 -4.82 -28.61
N CYS A 331 -6.07 -5.32 -27.41
CA CYS A 331 -6.83 -5.08 -26.19
C CYS A 331 -6.12 -4.10 -25.24
N SER A 332 -6.82 -3.70 -24.22
CA SER A 332 -6.30 -2.95 -23.06
C SER A 332 -6.87 -3.51 -21.78
N SER A 333 -6.24 -3.19 -20.68
CA SER A 333 -6.69 -3.57 -19.34
C SER A 333 -6.92 -2.35 -18.47
N VAL A 334 -7.91 -2.43 -17.58
CA VAL A 334 -8.15 -1.45 -16.52
C VAL A 334 -8.47 -2.17 -15.22
N TRP A 335 -7.90 -1.72 -14.12
CA TRP A 335 -8.36 -2.10 -12.79
C TRP A 335 -9.03 -0.90 -12.12
N ALA A 336 -10.03 -1.16 -11.28
CA ALA A 336 -10.69 -0.16 -10.46
C ALA A 336 -10.63 -0.58 -9.00
N GLU A 337 -10.38 0.37 -8.10
CA GLU A 337 -10.29 0.15 -6.67
C GLU A 337 -11.47 0.81 -5.96
N ARG A 338 -12.20 0.00 -5.20
CA ARG A 338 -13.30 0.42 -4.33
C ARG A 338 -13.03 -0.02 -2.90
N SER A 339 -12.99 0.92 -1.97
CA SER A 339 -12.89 0.57 -0.55
C SER A 339 -14.20 0.03 0.00
N LEU A 340 -14.08 -0.97 0.86
CA LEU A 340 -15.17 -1.58 1.61
C LEU A 340 -14.97 -1.41 3.11
N GLY A 341 -16.04 -1.17 3.84
CA GLY A 341 -16.05 -1.31 5.29
C GLY A 341 -15.81 -2.75 5.73
N ARG A 342 -15.41 -2.95 6.99
CA ARG A 342 -15.02 -4.28 7.52
C ARG A 342 -16.10 -5.36 7.33
N ALA A 343 -17.38 -5.01 7.53
CA ALA A 343 -18.52 -5.91 7.41
C ALA A 343 -19.31 -5.75 6.09
N GLU A 344 -18.87 -4.89 5.18
CA GLU A 344 -19.57 -4.61 3.94
C GLU A 344 -19.48 -5.83 3.00
N SER A 345 -20.61 -6.37 2.59
CA SER A 345 -20.71 -7.41 1.56
C SER A 345 -20.77 -6.79 0.17
N PHE A 346 -20.48 -7.57 -0.84
CA PHE A 346 -20.62 -7.21 -2.24
C PHE A 346 -21.04 -8.42 -3.05
N GLU A 347 -21.68 -8.15 -4.17
CA GLU A 347 -21.99 -9.16 -5.18
C GLU A 347 -21.07 -8.93 -6.39
N HIS A 348 -20.48 -10.02 -6.91
CA HIS A 348 -19.42 -9.96 -7.93
C HIS A 348 -19.90 -9.30 -9.23
N GLN A 349 -21.06 -9.75 -9.75
CA GLN A 349 -21.60 -9.25 -11.02
C GLN A 349 -22.04 -7.79 -10.90
N GLU A 350 -22.63 -7.42 -9.77
CA GLU A 350 -23.02 -6.04 -9.47
C GLU A 350 -21.80 -5.11 -9.39
N ALA A 351 -20.72 -5.54 -8.73
CA ALA A 351 -19.48 -4.77 -8.63
C ALA A 351 -18.89 -4.50 -10.02
N VAL A 352 -18.86 -5.50 -10.90
CA VAL A 352 -18.41 -5.35 -12.30
C VAL A 352 -19.35 -4.42 -13.08
N ALA A 353 -20.68 -4.67 -13.03
CA ALA A 353 -21.64 -3.86 -13.76
C ALA A 353 -21.61 -2.38 -13.37
N THR A 354 -21.55 -2.09 -12.07
CA THR A 354 -21.43 -0.73 -11.54
C THR A 354 -20.14 -0.07 -12.01
N THR A 355 -19.02 -0.78 -11.93
CA THR A 355 -17.72 -0.26 -12.39
C THR A 355 -17.74 0.06 -13.89
N VAL A 356 -18.31 -0.82 -14.72
CA VAL A 356 -18.44 -0.57 -16.17
C VAL A 356 -19.34 0.63 -16.47
N SER A 357 -20.44 0.77 -15.74
CA SER A 357 -21.35 1.94 -15.86
C SER A 357 -20.60 3.24 -15.52
N ASP A 358 -19.86 3.25 -14.43
CA ASP A 358 -19.10 4.42 -13.98
C ASP A 358 -17.95 4.78 -14.93
N LEU A 359 -17.23 3.78 -15.46
CA LEU A 359 -16.21 4.00 -16.48
C LEU A 359 -16.78 4.60 -17.77
N ARG A 360 -18.01 4.21 -18.15
CA ARG A 360 -18.74 4.83 -19.29
C ARG A 360 -19.16 6.25 -18.97
N ARG A 361 -19.66 6.52 -17.78
CA ARG A 361 -20.03 7.86 -17.32
C ARG A 361 -18.82 8.80 -17.30
N ALA A 362 -17.67 8.29 -16.86
CA ALA A 362 -16.42 9.04 -16.88
C ALA A 362 -15.78 9.21 -18.26
N GLY A 363 -16.40 8.67 -19.33
CA GLY A 363 -15.86 8.75 -20.69
C GLY A 363 -14.61 7.89 -20.95
N ILE A 364 -14.23 7.01 -19.99
CA ILE A 364 -13.12 6.08 -20.15
C ILE A 364 -13.49 4.96 -21.11
N LEU A 365 -14.69 4.38 -20.94
CA LEU A 365 -15.26 3.40 -21.86
C LEU A 365 -16.30 4.06 -22.78
N ARG A 366 -16.27 3.70 -24.05
CA ARG A 366 -17.30 4.03 -25.02
C ARG A 366 -18.47 3.04 -24.91
N ARG A 367 -19.63 3.41 -25.45
CA ARG A 367 -20.79 2.50 -25.50
C ARG A 367 -20.51 1.23 -26.33
N THR A 368 -19.63 1.34 -27.31
CA THR A 368 -19.23 0.26 -28.22
C THR A 368 -18.13 -0.65 -27.66
N ASP A 369 -17.42 -0.23 -26.59
CA ASP A 369 -16.37 -1.02 -26.00
C ASP A 369 -16.96 -2.25 -25.28
N ARG A 370 -16.37 -3.41 -25.55
CA ARG A 370 -16.77 -4.68 -24.92
C ARG A 370 -15.81 -5.04 -23.81
N VAL A 371 -16.35 -5.41 -22.68
CA VAL A 371 -15.62 -6.09 -21.61
C VAL A 371 -15.56 -7.57 -21.99
N ILE A 372 -14.37 -8.08 -22.22
CA ILE A 372 -14.12 -9.47 -22.65
C ILE A 372 -13.49 -10.33 -21.56
N TYR A 373 -13.05 -9.72 -20.49
CA TYR A 373 -12.53 -10.37 -19.28
C TYR A 373 -12.93 -9.56 -18.06
N SER A 374 -13.29 -10.23 -16.97
CA SER A 374 -13.53 -9.56 -15.68
C SER A 374 -13.13 -10.47 -14.52
N ARG A 375 -12.51 -9.86 -13.50
CA ARG A 375 -12.16 -10.52 -12.23
C ARG A 375 -12.34 -9.53 -11.08
N VAL A 376 -12.82 -10.02 -9.94
CA VAL A 376 -12.87 -9.23 -8.71
C VAL A 376 -12.04 -9.93 -7.64
N GLY A 377 -11.07 -9.22 -7.11
CA GLY A 377 -10.25 -9.63 -5.98
C GLY A 377 -10.54 -8.78 -4.74
N VAL A 378 -10.28 -9.33 -3.56
CA VAL A 378 -10.40 -8.62 -2.29
C VAL A 378 -9.04 -8.57 -1.61
N LEU A 379 -8.61 -7.38 -1.22
CA LEU A 379 -7.47 -7.19 -0.34
C LEU A 379 -7.99 -6.96 1.09
N ASP A 380 -7.54 -7.78 2.03
CA ASP A 380 -7.95 -7.73 3.43
C ASP A 380 -6.80 -8.14 4.38
N PRO A 381 -6.24 -7.19 5.14
CA PRO A 381 -6.43 -5.74 5.06
C PRO A 381 -5.79 -5.13 3.82
N ALA A 382 -6.25 -3.93 3.40
CA ALA A 382 -5.63 -3.16 2.33
C ALA A 382 -4.90 -1.92 2.86
N TYR A 383 -5.61 -1.08 3.62
CA TYR A 383 -5.04 0.11 4.27
C TYR A 383 -5.38 0.10 5.76
N VAL A 384 -4.36 0.27 6.59
CA VAL A 384 -4.52 0.41 8.05
C VAL A 384 -4.96 1.83 8.39
N ILE A 385 -5.86 1.99 9.34
CA ILE A 385 -6.37 3.30 9.74
C ILE A 385 -5.48 3.87 10.85
N TYR A 386 -5.04 5.10 10.65
CA TYR A 386 -4.20 5.85 11.58
C TYR A 386 -5.07 6.63 12.56
N ASP A 387 -5.68 5.94 13.51
CA ASP A 387 -6.46 6.55 14.57
C ASP A 387 -5.66 6.64 15.89
N HIS A 388 -6.22 7.34 16.89
CA HIS A 388 -5.61 7.50 18.21
C HIS A 388 -5.40 6.16 18.94
N HIS A 389 -6.24 5.15 18.67
CA HIS A 389 -6.04 3.82 19.25
C HIS A 389 -4.76 3.18 18.69
N ARG A 390 -4.57 3.22 17.38
CA ARG A 390 -3.35 2.74 16.71
C ARG A 390 -2.11 3.46 17.23
N ALA A 391 -2.13 4.81 17.24
CA ALA A 391 -0.97 5.61 17.64
C ALA A 391 -0.48 5.26 19.05
N ARG A 392 -1.41 5.05 19.97
CA ARG A 392 -1.12 4.77 21.39
C ARG A 392 -0.71 3.32 21.64
N ASN A 393 -1.32 2.35 20.94
CA ASN A 393 -1.24 0.94 21.34
C ASN A 393 -0.35 0.07 20.43
N VAL A 394 -0.16 0.42 19.15
CA VAL A 394 0.67 -0.39 18.25
C VAL A 394 2.14 -0.43 18.68
N PRO A 395 2.80 0.68 19.05
CA PRO A 395 4.18 0.63 19.53
C PRO A 395 4.36 -0.30 20.72
N ARG A 396 3.46 -0.21 21.72
CA ARG A 396 3.47 -1.08 22.91
C ARG A 396 3.25 -2.55 22.56
N ALA A 397 2.34 -2.86 21.64
CA ALA A 397 2.11 -4.24 21.21
C ALA A 397 3.32 -4.83 20.50
N ILE A 398 3.99 -4.07 19.65
CA ILE A 398 5.21 -4.49 18.96
C ILE A 398 6.37 -4.73 19.96
N GLU A 399 6.51 -3.88 20.96
CA GLU A 399 7.50 -4.04 22.04
C GLU A 399 7.24 -5.31 22.85
N SER A 400 6.01 -5.53 23.29
CA SER A 400 5.61 -6.73 24.02
C SER A 400 5.82 -8.03 23.23
N LEU A 401 5.58 -7.99 21.89
CA LEU A 401 5.88 -9.11 21.00
C LEU A 401 7.39 -9.36 20.93
N ALA A 402 8.19 -8.30 20.81
CA ALA A 402 9.64 -8.41 20.74
C ALA A 402 10.24 -8.99 22.03
N ASP A 403 9.73 -8.60 23.21
CA ASP A 403 10.12 -9.17 24.51
C ASP A 403 9.80 -10.67 24.59
N ALA A 404 8.77 -11.13 23.88
CA ALA A 404 8.42 -12.54 23.76
C ALA A 404 9.21 -13.28 22.64
N GLY A 405 10.17 -12.62 21.98
CA GLY A 405 10.94 -13.18 20.87
C GLY A 405 10.21 -13.24 19.53
N ILE A 406 9.14 -12.43 19.38
CA ILE A 406 8.33 -12.33 18.16
C ILE A 406 8.55 -10.94 17.55
N HIS A 407 9.22 -10.86 16.41
CA HIS A 407 9.51 -9.62 15.71
C HIS A 407 8.48 -9.35 14.64
N SER A 408 7.53 -8.45 14.92
CA SER A 408 6.51 -8.04 13.96
C SER A 408 7.04 -6.91 13.06
N ALA A 409 6.99 -7.09 11.73
CA ALA A 409 7.59 -6.17 10.77
C ALA A 409 6.83 -6.11 9.44
N GLY A 410 7.17 -5.08 8.63
CA GLY A 410 6.54 -4.84 7.33
C GLY A 410 5.18 -4.18 7.45
N ARG A 411 4.55 -3.88 6.29
CA ARG A 411 3.34 -3.07 6.18
C ARG A 411 2.24 -3.42 7.20
N PHE A 412 1.90 -4.67 7.30
CA PHE A 412 0.81 -5.12 8.17
C PHE A 412 1.29 -5.59 9.54
N GLY A 413 2.53 -6.09 9.64
CA GLY A 413 3.12 -6.44 10.93
C GLY A 413 3.42 -5.21 11.80
N ALA A 414 3.90 -4.13 11.19
CA ALA A 414 4.07 -2.84 11.86
C ALA A 414 2.78 -2.00 11.89
N TRP A 415 1.70 -2.46 11.27
CA TRP A 415 0.42 -1.76 11.14
C TRP A 415 0.58 -0.34 10.59
N GLU A 416 1.27 -0.23 9.44
CA GLU A 416 1.62 1.05 8.81
C GLU A 416 1.36 1.08 7.30
N TYR A 417 1.30 2.28 6.73
CA TYR A 417 1.34 2.49 5.29
C TYR A 417 2.80 2.51 4.84
N SER A 418 3.19 1.59 3.97
CA SER A 418 4.56 1.50 3.49
C SER A 418 4.64 1.22 1.97
N SER A 419 5.79 1.55 1.37
CA SER A 419 6.11 1.25 -0.02
C SER A 419 6.77 -0.14 -0.15
N MET A 420 6.92 -0.62 -1.39
CA MET A 420 7.70 -1.84 -1.66
C MET A 420 9.16 -1.70 -1.24
N GLU A 421 9.77 -0.53 -1.46
CA GLU A 421 11.12 -0.23 -0.99
C GLU A 421 11.22 -0.31 0.53
N ALA A 422 10.29 0.33 1.25
CA ALA A 422 10.25 0.28 2.71
C ALA A 422 10.05 -1.15 3.23
N ALA A 423 9.24 -1.97 2.55
CA ALA A 423 9.05 -3.37 2.91
C ALA A 423 10.35 -4.20 2.75
N ILE A 424 11.09 -3.98 1.67
CA ILE A 424 12.39 -4.65 1.43
C ILE A 424 13.42 -4.20 2.47
N ARG A 425 13.54 -2.90 2.73
CA ARG A 425 14.44 -2.35 3.76
C ARG A 425 14.12 -2.89 5.14
N SER A 426 12.84 -2.85 5.53
CA SER A 426 12.39 -3.39 6.82
C SER A 426 12.86 -4.83 7.04
N GLY A 427 12.78 -5.66 6.00
CA GLY A 427 13.26 -7.04 6.05
C GLY A 427 14.78 -7.15 6.15
N ALA A 428 15.52 -6.37 5.39
CA ALA A 428 16.99 -6.36 5.42
C ALA A 428 17.53 -5.88 6.77
N ASP A 429 16.99 -4.75 7.29
CA ASP A 429 17.38 -4.19 8.59
C ASP A 429 17.07 -5.15 9.76
N LEU A 430 15.95 -5.88 9.67
CA LEU A 430 15.59 -6.88 10.67
C LEU A 430 16.57 -8.07 10.62
N ALA A 431 16.91 -8.56 9.44
CA ALA A 431 17.88 -9.64 9.28
C ALA A 431 19.26 -9.25 9.82
N GLU A 432 19.72 -8.03 9.58
CA GLU A 432 21.00 -7.52 10.09
C GLU A 432 21.02 -7.51 11.62
N ARG A 433 19.98 -7.02 12.27
CA ARG A 433 19.85 -7.05 13.75
C ARG A 433 19.82 -8.46 14.30
N LEU A 434 19.06 -9.35 13.66
CA LEU A 434 18.97 -10.76 14.10
C LEU A 434 20.31 -11.48 14.00
N ARG A 435 21.06 -11.28 12.92
CA ARG A 435 22.40 -11.85 12.76
C ARG A 435 23.33 -11.44 13.91
N ALA A 436 23.41 -10.13 14.19
CA ALA A 436 24.23 -9.64 15.29
C ALA A 436 23.86 -10.28 16.63
N THR A 437 22.58 -10.46 16.92
CA THR A 437 22.11 -11.01 18.19
C THR A 437 22.28 -12.54 18.29
N LEU A 438 22.04 -13.25 17.19
CA LEU A 438 22.20 -14.71 17.13
C LEU A 438 23.69 -15.11 17.24
N ASP A 439 24.59 -14.32 16.66
CA ASP A 439 26.04 -14.53 16.74
C ASP A 439 26.59 -14.24 18.16
N GLU A 440 26.00 -13.26 18.88
CA GLU A 440 26.38 -12.91 20.25
C GLU A 440 25.75 -13.80 21.33
N GLY A 441 24.83 -14.72 20.98
CA GLY A 441 24.09 -15.57 21.91
C GLY A 441 23.15 -14.81 22.84
N ARG A 442 22.78 -13.59 22.50
CA ARG A 442 21.90 -12.70 23.27
C ARG A 442 20.47 -12.73 22.72
N PHE A 443 19.54 -13.33 23.46
CA PHE A 443 18.09 -13.26 23.17
C PHE A 443 17.33 -12.86 24.43
N PRO A 444 16.25 -12.00 24.32
CA PRO A 444 15.60 -11.40 23.14
C PRO A 444 16.24 -10.07 22.70
N LEU A 445 16.04 -9.72 21.42
CA LEU A 445 16.38 -8.39 20.87
C LEU A 445 15.53 -7.29 21.54
N ARG A 446 16.15 -6.38 22.30
CA ARG A 446 15.48 -5.13 22.64
C ARG A 446 15.39 -4.26 21.39
N GLN A 447 14.19 -3.79 21.04
CA GLN A 447 14.04 -2.82 19.96
C GLN A 447 14.72 -1.50 20.38
N ALA A 448 15.58 -0.96 19.48
CA ALA A 448 15.97 0.43 19.58
C ALA A 448 14.72 1.30 19.31
N ALA A 449 14.35 2.13 20.28
CA ALA A 449 13.26 3.07 20.15
C ALA A 449 13.50 3.98 18.93
N GLY A 450 12.52 4.06 18.03
CA GLY A 450 12.46 5.10 17.01
C GLY A 450 12.60 4.67 15.56
N TRP A 451 11.56 4.10 14.97
CA TRP A 451 11.30 4.27 13.55
C TRP A 451 10.71 5.66 13.33
N ARG A 452 11.55 6.63 12.98
CA ARG A 452 11.06 7.84 12.30
C ARG A 452 11.19 7.57 10.81
N SER A 453 10.04 7.54 10.11
CA SER A 453 10.00 7.59 8.65
C SER A 453 10.67 8.89 8.18
N SER A 454 11.85 8.79 7.65
CA SER A 454 12.54 9.86 6.89
C SER A 454 12.10 9.85 5.44
#